data_66da4bffbfe48c992b1b32d71fce31c6
#
_entry.id   66da4bffbfe48c992b1b32d71fce31c6
#
_cell.length_a   1.000
_cell.length_b   1.000
_cell.length_c   1.000
_cell.angle_alpha   90.00
_cell.angle_beta   90.00
_cell.angle_gamma   90.00
#
_symmetry.space_group_name_H-M   'P 1'
#
loop_
_entity.id
_entity.type
_entity.pdbx_description
1 polymer ?
#
loop_
_entity_poly.entity_id
_entity_poly.type
_entity_poly.pdbx_seq_one_letter_code
_entity_poly.pdbx_strand_id
1 'polypeptide(L)'
;MIQLLVATTNPGKFAEVEAYLKQLPLEILSLKSLERYPEVNEDGATFEENALKKARALAEFSGLLTLADDSGLEVDALNGAPGIYSARYSGAEGNDEKNNEKLLDELRQVPEEKRTARFVCALALCDLRGGDMKSWTVRQSCEGRIACELKGANGFGYDPLFFYPPFGKTFGEIDRATKATVSHRGKALKKLSEIAPSLLRCGAKP
;
A
#
# COMPACT_ATOMS: atom_id res chain seq x y z
N MET A 1 -22.54 -13.03 -0.33
CA MET A 1 -21.39 -12.23 -0.83
C MET A 1 -20.24 -12.47 0.13
N ILE A 2 -19.02 -12.58 -0.35
CA ILE A 2 -17.86 -12.77 0.54
C ILE A 2 -17.52 -11.43 1.18
N GLN A 3 -17.38 -11.40 2.50
CA GLN A 3 -16.90 -10.25 3.23
C GLN A 3 -15.38 -10.22 3.21
N LEU A 4 -14.81 -9.09 2.76
CA LEU A 4 -13.37 -8.83 2.73
C LEU A 4 -13.06 -7.66 3.66
N LEU A 5 -12.33 -7.95 4.73
CA LEU A 5 -11.80 -6.93 5.63
C LEU A 5 -10.52 -6.34 5.03
N VAL A 6 -10.50 -5.03 4.79
CA VAL A 6 -9.30 -4.29 4.39
C VAL A 6 -8.63 -3.73 5.62
N ALA A 7 -7.52 -4.34 6.00
CA ALA A 7 -6.77 -4.11 7.22
C ALA A 7 -5.83 -2.90 7.10
N THR A 8 -6.41 -1.71 7.04
CA THR A 8 -5.65 -0.45 7.03
C THR A 8 -6.39 0.66 7.76
N THR A 9 -5.66 1.46 8.52
CA THR A 9 -6.15 2.70 9.14
C THR A 9 -5.97 3.91 8.22
N ASN A 10 -5.12 3.79 7.18
CA ASN A 10 -4.87 4.86 6.21
C ASN A 10 -6.04 4.99 5.23
N PRO A 11 -6.76 6.15 5.22
CA PRO A 11 -7.94 6.33 4.37
C PRO A 11 -7.59 6.38 2.88
N GLY A 12 -6.38 6.84 2.52
CA GLY A 12 -5.91 6.86 1.14
C GLY A 12 -5.70 5.45 0.60
N LYS A 13 -5.02 4.58 1.36
CA LYS A 13 -4.85 3.16 1.02
C LYS A 13 -6.19 2.45 0.88
N PHE A 14 -7.09 2.64 1.86
CA PHE A 14 -8.43 2.06 1.82
C PHE A 14 -9.17 2.45 0.54
N ALA A 15 -9.20 3.74 0.21
CA ALA A 15 -9.93 4.23 -0.95
C ALA A 15 -9.36 3.74 -2.29
N GLU A 16 -8.04 3.51 -2.41
CA GLU A 16 -7.43 2.90 -3.59
C GLU A 16 -7.79 1.42 -3.72
N VAL A 17 -7.76 0.66 -2.61
CA VAL A 17 -8.15 -0.76 -2.58
C VAL A 17 -9.63 -0.93 -2.90
N GLU A 18 -10.50 -0.16 -2.25
CA GLU A 18 -11.94 -0.18 -2.47
C GLU A 18 -12.29 0.13 -3.93
N ALA A 19 -11.70 1.18 -4.51
CA ALA A 19 -11.95 1.57 -5.90
C ALA A 19 -11.59 0.45 -6.89
N TYR A 20 -10.53 -0.31 -6.61
CA TYR A 20 -10.12 -1.45 -7.44
C TYR A 20 -11.07 -2.66 -7.25
N LEU A 21 -11.40 -2.99 -6.01
CA LEU A 21 -12.13 -4.22 -5.67
C LEU A 21 -13.66 -4.10 -5.85
N LYS A 22 -14.22 -2.89 -5.90
CA LYS A 22 -15.68 -2.66 -6.03
C LYS A 22 -16.34 -3.34 -7.23
N GLN A 23 -15.56 -3.70 -8.26
CA GLN A 23 -16.04 -4.44 -9.43
C GLN A 23 -16.16 -5.96 -9.18
N LEU A 24 -15.66 -6.45 -8.05
CA LEU A 24 -15.72 -7.85 -7.65
C LEU A 24 -16.96 -8.09 -6.78
N PRO A 25 -17.50 -9.32 -6.73
CA PRO A 25 -18.68 -9.65 -5.92
C PRO A 25 -18.31 -9.80 -4.44
N LEU A 26 -17.70 -8.75 -3.85
CA LEU A 26 -17.23 -8.69 -2.48
C LEU A 26 -18.00 -7.60 -1.71
N GLU A 27 -18.23 -7.85 -0.44
CA GLU A 27 -18.60 -6.82 0.54
C GLU A 27 -17.33 -6.35 1.21
N ILE A 28 -16.90 -5.11 0.90
CA ILE A 28 -15.65 -4.54 1.40
C ILE A 28 -15.90 -3.88 2.74
N LEU A 29 -15.21 -4.35 3.76
CA LEU A 29 -15.26 -3.85 5.13
C LEU A 29 -13.97 -3.12 5.48
N SER A 30 -14.10 -1.98 6.16
CA SER A 30 -12.95 -1.28 6.75
C SER A 30 -12.75 -1.73 8.20
N LEU A 31 -11.61 -1.42 8.80
CA LEU A 31 -11.39 -1.63 10.24
C LEU A 31 -12.41 -0.90 11.12
N LYS A 32 -13.00 0.19 10.62
CA LYS A 32 -14.04 0.95 11.33
C LYS A 32 -15.36 0.18 11.47
N SER A 33 -15.58 -0.88 10.69
CA SER A 33 -16.76 -1.75 10.83
C SER A 33 -16.62 -2.72 12.00
N LEU A 34 -15.43 -2.84 12.59
CA LEU A 34 -15.19 -3.62 13.80
C LEU A 34 -15.30 -2.71 15.02
N GLU A 35 -16.03 -3.15 16.07
CA GLU A 35 -16.12 -2.41 17.34
C GLU A 35 -14.75 -2.22 18.00
N ARG A 36 -13.89 -3.23 17.84
CA ARG A 36 -12.51 -3.25 18.31
C ARG A 36 -11.68 -4.14 17.40
N TYR A 37 -10.39 -3.96 17.38
CA TYR A 37 -9.42 -4.84 16.72
C TYR A 37 -8.06 -4.72 17.43
N PRO A 38 -7.20 -5.76 17.35
CA PRO A 38 -5.87 -5.71 17.95
C PRO A 38 -4.99 -4.71 17.21
N GLU A 39 -4.18 -3.99 17.97
CA GLU A 39 -3.06 -3.26 17.39
C GLU A 39 -1.99 -4.26 16.98
N VAL A 40 -1.52 -4.17 15.74
CA VAL A 40 -0.50 -5.05 15.20
C VAL A 40 0.81 -4.29 15.08
N ASN A 41 1.82 -4.75 15.82
CA ASN A 41 3.15 -4.16 15.73
C ASN A 41 3.82 -4.57 14.42
N GLU A 42 4.10 -3.59 13.54
CA GLU A 42 4.76 -3.76 12.24
C GLU A 42 6.29 -3.67 12.44
N ASP A 43 6.88 -4.69 13.08
CA ASP A 43 8.30 -4.81 13.40
C ASP A 43 9.06 -5.79 12.49
N GLY A 44 8.46 -6.20 11.38
CA GLY A 44 9.09 -7.01 10.35
C GLY A 44 10.21 -6.27 9.62
N ALA A 45 11.16 -7.03 9.06
CA ALA A 45 12.29 -6.49 8.29
C ALA A 45 11.90 -6.11 6.85
N THR A 46 10.75 -6.57 6.37
CA THR A 46 10.26 -6.35 5.00
C THR A 46 8.80 -5.92 4.99
N PHE A 47 8.38 -5.28 3.90
CA PHE A 47 6.97 -4.94 3.66
C PHE A 47 6.09 -6.20 3.64
N GLU A 48 6.58 -7.30 3.07
CA GLU A 48 5.86 -8.57 2.99
C GLU A 48 5.60 -9.16 4.38
N GLU A 49 6.60 -9.13 5.26
CA GLU A 49 6.47 -9.61 6.64
C GLU A 49 5.44 -8.80 7.42
N ASN A 50 5.48 -7.47 7.32
CA ASN A 50 4.54 -6.59 7.97
C ASN A 50 3.11 -6.79 7.45
N ALA A 51 2.94 -6.83 6.11
CA ALA A 51 1.63 -7.08 5.51
C ALA A 51 1.06 -8.43 5.96
N LEU A 52 1.87 -9.49 5.94
CA LEU A 52 1.45 -10.83 6.34
C LEU A 52 1.09 -10.90 7.83
N LYS A 53 1.90 -10.31 8.70
CA LYS A 53 1.66 -10.24 10.14
C LYS A 53 0.34 -9.55 10.43
N LYS A 54 0.08 -8.43 9.78
CA LYS A 54 -1.16 -7.67 9.91
C LYS A 54 -2.37 -8.44 9.39
N ALA A 55 -2.28 -9.05 8.21
CA ALA A 55 -3.37 -9.81 7.63
C ALA A 55 -3.75 -11.01 8.50
N ARG A 56 -2.76 -11.76 9.02
CA ARG A 56 -3.00 -12.92 9.89
C ARG A 56 -3.68 -12.55 11.20
N ALA A 57 -3.12 -11.59 11.93
CA ALA A 57 -3.67 -11.17 13.22
C ALA A 57 -5.14 -10.72 13.11
N LEU A 58 -5.46 -9.98 12.04
CA LEU A 58 -6.82 -9.48 11.85
C LEU A 58 -7.76 -10.53 11.25
N ALA A 59 -7.27 -11.50 10.46
CA ALA A 59 -8.05 -12.66 10.03
C ALA A 59 -8.40 -13.58 11.21
N GLU A 60 -7.45 -13.85 12.09
CA GLU A 60 -7.66 -14.64 13.32
C GLU A 60 -8.64 -13.96 14.26
N PHE A 61 -8.56 -12.63 14.39
CA PHE A 61 -9.46 -11.88 15.24
C PHE A 61 -10.89 -11.82 14.69
N SER A 62 -11.05 -11.54 13.40
CA SER A 62 -12.35 -11.26 12.78
C SER A 62 -13.05 -12.51 12.22
N GLY A 63 -12.30 -13.56 11.90
CA GLY A 63 -12.78 -14.72 11.14
C GLY A 63 -13.07 -14.42 9.65
N LEU A 64 -12.76 -13.21 9.20
CA LEU A 64 -13.05 -12.74 7.84
C LEU A 64 -11.86 -13.00 6.89
N LEU A 65 -12.16 -13.10 5.60
CA LEU A 65 -11.13 -12.93 4.56
C LEU A 65 -10.51 -11.55 4.74
N THR A 66 -9.19 -11.47 4.94
CA THR A 66 -8.53 -10.23 5.32
C THR A 66 -7.40 -9.89 4.37
N LEU A 67 -7.44 -8.67 3.82
CA LEU A 67 -6.40 -8.08 2.99
C LEU A 67 -5.67 -6.99 3.77
N ALA A 68 -4.36 -7.12 3.92
CA ALA A 68 -3.50 -6.07 4.46
C ALA A 68 -2.53 -5.54 3.40
N ASP A 69 -2.17 -4.27 3.57
CA ASP A 69 -1.21 -3.54 2.74
C ASP A 69 -0.11 -2.99 3.66
N ASP A 70 1.13 -3.33 3.32
CA ASP A 70 2.27 -2.56 3.78
C ASP A 70 3.02 -2.01 2.56
N SER A 71 3.29 -0.72 2.57
CA SER A 71 3.82 -0.02 1.40
C SER A 71 4.57 1.24 1.80
N GLY A 72 5.57 1.57 1.02
CA GLY A 72 6.42 2.73 1.26
C GLY A 72 7.22 3.13 0.04
N LEU A 73 8.11 4.08 0.28
CA LEU A 73 9.03 4.65 -0.68
C LEU A 73 10.44 4.15 -0.38
N GLU A 74 11.14 3.67 -1.39
CA GLU A 74 12.56 3.34 -1.34
C GLU A 74 13.32 4.34 -2.23
N VAL A 75 14.35 5.01 -1.71
CA VAL A 75 15.18 5.97 -2.43
C VAL A 75 16.63 5.47 -2.49
N ASP A 76 17.17 5.31 -3.70
CA ASP A 76 18.48 4.68 -3.90
C ASP A 76 19.62 5.49 -3.26
N ALA A 77 19.59 6.81 -3.39
CA ALA A 77 20.59 7.70 -2.80
C ALA A 77 20.59 7.69 -1.25
N LEU A 78 19.53 7.16 -0.63
CA LEU A 78 19.39 7.00 0.81
C LEU A 78 19.46 5.52 1.24
N ASN A 79 20.09 4.67 0.42
CA ASN A 79 20.21 3.22 0.68
C ASN A 79 18.88 2.53 0.96
N GLY A 80 17.82 2.94 0.26
CA GLY A 80 16.46 2.40 0.40
C GLY A 80 15.60 3.07 1.47
N ALA A 81 16.14 4.02 2.26
CA ALA A 81 15.29 4.79 3.17
C ALA A 81 14.31 5.66 2.35
N PRO A 82 13.12 5.95 2.91
CA PRO A 82 12.57 5.56 4.22
C PRO A 82 12.16 4.08 4.35
N GLY A 83 11.91 3.34 3.26
CA GLY A 83 11.57 1.91 3.28
C GLY A 83 10.34 1.62 4.16
N ILE A 84 10.41 0.61 5.01
CA ILE A 84 9.34 0.23 5.95
C ILE A 84 8.98 1.31 6.98
N TYR A 85 9.79 2.35 7.09
CA TYR A 85 9.55 3.49 7.99
C TYR A 85 8.83 4.65 7.29
N SER A 86 8.35 4.47 6.05
CA SER A 86 7.77 5.54 5.22
C SER A 86 6.68 6.34 5.92
N ALA A 87 5.76 5.70 6.65
CA ALA A 87 4.67 6.38 7.34
C ALA A 87 5.12 7.23 8.54
N ARG A 88 6.27 6.90 9.14
CA ARG A 88 6.82 7.53 10.35
C ARG A 88 8.25 8.06 10.16
N TYR A 89 8.61 8.43 8.94
CA TYR A 89 9.98 8.81 8.58
C TYR A 89 10.49 10.02 9.35
N SER A 90 9.64 10.99 9.62
CA SER A 90 9.95 12.15 10.46
C SER A 90 9.84 11.90 11.97
N GLY A 91 9.56 10.66 12.38
CA GLY A 91 9.36 10.27 13.78
C GLY A 91 7.91 10.36 14.26
N ALA A 92 7.01 11.02 13.51
CA ALA A 92 5.59 11.13 13.83
C ALA A 92 4.77 10.43 12.73
N GLU A 93 4.01 9.40 13.10
CA GLU A 93 3.18 8.67 12.16
C GLU A 93 2.06 9.54 11.58
N GLY A 94 1.79 9.36 10.27
CA GLY A 94 0.71 10.06 9.59
C GLY A 94 0.96 11.55 9.31
N ASN A 95 2.19 12.03 9.44
CA ASN A 95 2.54 13.41 9.11
C ASN A 95 3.25 13.48 7.75
N ASP A 96 2.47 13.47 6.67
CA ASP A 96 2.98 13.49 5.29
C ASP A 96 3.83 14.73 5.00
N GLU A 97 3.45 15.90 5.52
CA GLU A 97 4.18 17.15 5.32
C GLU A 97 5.60 17.04 5.87
N LYS A 98 5.74 16.67 7.15
CA LYS A 98 7.06 16.50 7.79
C LYS A 98 7.90 15.39 7.16
N ASN A 99 7.25 14.30 6.71
CA ASN A 99 7.94 13.23 6.01
C ASN A 99 8.52 13.72 4.67
N ASN A 100 7.75 14.52 3.92
CA ASN A 100 8.19 15.13 2.66
C ASN A 100 9.30 16.16 2.88
N GLU A 101 9.19 17.03 3.90
CA GLU A 101 10.23 18.00 4.27
C GLU A 101 11.55 17.29 4.59
N LYS A 102 11.51 16.27 5.45
CA LYS A 102 12.69 15.48 5.80
C LYS A 102 13.33 14.83 4.58
N LEU A 103 12.52 14.23 3.70
CA LEU A 103 13.02 13.60 2.48
C LEU A 103 13.73 14.61 1.57
N LEU A 104 13.15 15.78 1.36
CA LEU A 104 13.78 16.85 0.57
C LEU A 104 15.08 17.35 1.21
N ASP A 105 15.12 17.47 2.53
CA ASP A 105 16.29 17.92 3.26
C ASP A 105 17.46 16.94 3.12
N GLU A 106 17.20 15.65 3.29
CA GLU A 106 18.22 14.59 3.12
C GLU A 106 18.73 14.47 1.67
N LEU A 107 17.89 14.83 0.68
CA LEU A 107 18.27 14.82 -0.73
C LEU A 107 18.83 16.15 -1.23
N ARG A 108 18.96 17.17 -0.38
CA ARG A 108 19.36 18.53 -0.78
C ARG A 108 20.66 18.58 -1.62
N GLN A 109 21.64 17.75 -1.28
CA GLN A 109 22.92 17.67 -1.97
C GLN A 109 23.00 16.59 -3.06
N VAL A 110 21.91 15.86 -3.27
CA VAL A 110 21.82 14.79 -4.28
C VAL A 110 21.32 15.41 -5.59
N PRO A 111 22.08 15.30 -6.70
CA PRO A 111 21.63 15.76 -8.02
C PRO A 111 20.33 15.05 -8.44
N GLU A 112 19.47 15.74 -9.19
CA GLU A 112 18.14 15.24 -9.56
C GLU A 112 18.18 13.90 -10.29
N GLU A 113 19.16 13.72 -11.18
CA GLU A 113 19.34 12.48 -11.94
C GLU A 113 19.74 11.28 -11.07
N LYS A 114 20.20 11.51 -9.83
CA LYS A 114 20.58 10.48 -8.84
C LYS A 114 19.49 10.22 -7.79
N ARG A 115 18.35 10.92 -7.88
CA ARG A 115 17.23 10.74 -6.96
C ARG A 115 16.29 9.63 -7.39
N THR A 116 16.82 8.53 -7.97
CA THR A 116 16.02 7.36 -8.34
C THR A 116 15.34 6.76 -7.12
N ALA A 117 14.09 6.38 -7.30
CA ALA A 117 13.27 5.89 -6.22
C ALA A 117 12.18 4.95 -6.74
N ARG A 118 11.60 4.16 -5.87
CA ARG A 118 10.42 3.36 -6.17
C ARG A 118 9.41 3.39 -5.04
N PHE A 119 8.15 3.46 -5.38
CA PHE A 119 7.11 3.03 -4.47
C PHE A 119 7.00 1.51 -4.48
N VAL A 120 6.86 0.93 -3.30
CA VAL A 120 6.67 -0.50 -3.08
C VAL A 120 5.33 -0.74 -2.40
N CYS A 121 4.62 -1.77 -2.82
CA CYS A 121 3.43 -2.29 -2.15
C CYS A 121 3.56 -3.80 -1.98
N ALA A 122 3.47 -4.27 -0.75
CA ALA A 122 3.26 -5.66 -0.40
C ALA A 122 1.81 -5.83 0.07
N LEU A 123 1.07 -6.71 -0.59
CA LEU A 123 -0.26 -7.13 -0.18
C LEU A 123 -0.19 -8.54 0.40
N ALA A 124 -0.88 -8.76 1.51
CA ALA A 124 -1.10 -10.07 2.06
C ALA A 124 -2.61 -10.34 2.20
N LEU A 125 -3.07 -11.45 1.64
CA LEU A 125 -4.44 -11.94 1.77
C LEU A 125 -4.42 -13.19 2.67
N CYS A 126 -5.21 -13.18 3.73
CA CYS A 126 -5.35 -14.30 4.65
C CYS A 126 -6.79 -14.78 4.72
N ASP A 127 -6.98 -16.09 4.63
CA ASP A 127 -8.29 -16.76 4.68
C ASP A 127 -8.26 -17.88 5.72
N LEU A 128 -9.13 -17.77 6.73
CA LEU A 128 -9.31 -18.77 7.79
C LEU A 128 -10.66 -19.51 7.71
N ARG A 129 -11.51 -19.16 6.75
CA ARG A 129 -12.89 -19.69 6.63
C ARG A 129 -12.97 -21.21 6.41
N GLY A 130 -11.89 -21.84 5.97
CA GLY A 130 -11.79 -23.29 5.81
C GLY A 130 -11.22 -24.04 7.01
N GLY A 131 -10.96 -23.37 8.14
CA GLY A 131 -10.35 -23.93 9.36
C GLY A 131 -8.83 -23.70 9.41
N ASP A 132 -8.12 -23.99 8.32
CA ASP A 132 -6.68 -23.74 8.24
C ASP A 132 -6.38 -22.39 7.60
N MET A 133 -5.42 -21.67 8.17
CA MET A 133 -4.96 -20.38 7.64
C MET A 133 -4.26 -20.58 6.29
N LYS A 134 -4.87 -20.03 5.25
CA LYS A 134 -4.25 -19.88 3.93
C LYS A 134 -3.82 -18.44 3.73
N SER A 135 -2.64 -18.24 3.15
CA SER A 135 -2.11 -16.89 2.91
C SER A 135 -1.45 -16.77 1.55
N TRP A 136 -1.62 -15.61 0.93
CA TRP A 136 -1.01 -15.22 -0.34
C TRP A 136 -0.37 -13.86 -0.17
N THR A 137 0.83 -13.71 -0.69
CA THR A 137 1.53 -12.44 -0.70
C THR A 137 1.94 -12.05 -2.11
N VAL A 138 1.89 -10.77 -2.41
CA VAL A 138 2.42 -10.19 -3.63
C VAL A 138 3.19 -8.93 -3.30
N ARG A 139 4.29 -8.70 -4.01
CA ARG A 139 5.04 -7.44 -3.99
C ARG A 139 5.10 -6.86 -5.38
N GLN A 140 4.83 -5.56 -5.51
CA GLN A 140 4.98 -4.83 -6.76
C GLN A 140 5.62 -3.48 -6.49
N SER A 141 6.32 -2.97 -7.49
CA SER A 141 6.93 -1.63 -7.44
C SER A 141 6.52 -0.75 -8.61
N CYS A 142 6.67 0.54 -8.39
CA CYS A 142 6.58 1.56 -9.41
C CYS A 142 7.85 2.39 -9.37
N GLU A 143 8.67 2.30 -10.41
CA GLU A 143 9.92 3.04 -10.52
C GLU A 143 9.67 4.50 -10.89
N GLY A 144 10.46 5.40 -10.32
CA GLY A 144 10.37 6.84 -10.54
C GLY A 144 11.59 7.59 -9.98
N ARG A 145 11.40 8.85 -9.66
CA ARG A 145 12.41 9.71 -9.04
C ARG A 145 11.77 10.66 -8.05
N ILE A 146 12.58 11.20 -7.14
CA ILE A 146 12.13 12.25 -6.22
C ILE A 146 12.38 13.62 -6.85
N ALA A 147 11.32 14.39 -7.03
CA ALA A 147 11.38 15.77 -7.50
C ALA A 147 12.10 16.68 -6.48
N CYS A 148 12.58 17.84 -6.93
CA CYS A 148 13.25 18.80 -6.06
C CYS A 148 12.27 19.66 -5.24
N GLU A 149 11.00 19.64 -5.58
CA GLU A 149 9.92 20.41 -4.93
C GLU A 149 8.59 19.65 -5.01
N LEU A 150 7.66 20.00 -4.13
CA LEU A 150 6.30 19.44 -4.14
C LEU A 150 5.53 19.92 -5.37
N LYS A 151 4.88 19.00 -6.10
CA LYS A 151 4.01 19.30 -7.24
C LYS A 151 2.71 18.54 -7.18
N GLY A 152 1.60 19.25 -7.38
CA GLY A 152 0.26 18.71 -7.30
C GLY A 152 -0.25 18.57 -5.86
N ALA A 153 -1.54 18.27 -5.74
CA ALA A 153 -2.24 18.14 -4.46
C ALA A 153 -3.08 16.86 -4.39
N ASN A 154 -2.97 15.98 -5.40
CA ASN A 154 -3.68 14.72 -5.39
C ASN A 154 -2.89 13.66 -4.60
N GLY A 155 -3.60 12.60 -4.20
CA GLY A 155 -3.00 11.47 -3.51
C GLY A 155 -2.73 11.70 -2.04
N PHE A 156 -1.66 11.11 -1.52
CA PHE A 156 -1.23 11.16 -0.11
C PHE A 156 0.25 10.76 0.01
N GLY A 157 0.81 10.93 1.19
CA GLY A 157 2.21 10.57 1.46
C GLY A 157 3.19 11.33 0.59
N TYR A 158 4.04 10.61 -0.09
CA TYR A 158 5.09 11.17 -0.97
C TYR A 158 4.63 11.40 -2.41
N ASP A 159 3.34 11.28 -2.73
CA ASP A 159 2.81 11.48 -4.09
C ASP A 159 3.23 12.82 -4.72
N PRO A 160 3.25 13.96 -3.98
CA PRO A 160 3.69 15.25 -4.53
C PRO A 160 5.18 15.32 -4.90
N LEU A 161 6.01 14.42 -4.37
CA LEU A 161 7.44 14.34 -4.68
C LEU A 161 7.78 13.23 -5.65
N PHE A 162 6.94 12.22 -5.81
CA PHE A 162 7.23 11.06 -6.64
C PHE A 162 6.96 11.36 -8.11
N PHE A 163 8.01 11.72 -8.86
CA PHE A 163 7.96 11.96 -10.29
C PHE A 163 7.94 10.64 -11.07
N TYR A 164 6.94 10.46 -11.91
CA TYR A 164 6.78 9.30 -12.78
C TYR A 164 7.17 9.64 -14.22
N PRO A 165 8.36 9.21 -14.69
CA PRO A 165 8.93 9.63 -15.96
C PRO A 165 8.02 9.40 -17.18
N PRO A 166 7.27 8.27 -17.30
CA PRO A 166 6.42 8.05 -18.46
C PRO A 166 5.32 9.11 -18.66
N PHE A 167 4.90 9.79 -17.59
CA PHE A 167 3.89 10.85 -17.66
C PHE A 167 4.49 12.26 -17.60
N GLY A 168 5.79 12.39 -17.26
CA GLY A 168 6.43 13.68 -17.04
C GLY A 168 5.82 14.48 -15.89
N LYS A 169 5.21 13.81 -14.91
CA LYS A 169 4.45 14.40 -13.79
C LYS A 169 4.73 13.66 -12.50
N THR A 170 4.50 14.33 -11.37
CA THR A 170 4.42 13.64 -10.08
C THR A 170 3.08 12.92 -9.92
N PHE A 171 3.01 11.98 -8.99
CA PHE A 171 1.74 11.36 -8.63
C PHE A 171 0.74 12.35 -8.03
N GLY A 172 1.24 13.44 -7.42
CA GLY A 172 0.41 14.53 -6.94
C GLY A 172 -0.28 15.34 -8.05
N GLU A 173 0.22 15.27 -9.28
CA GLU A 173 -0.32 15.99 -10.44
C GLU A 173 -1.28 15.17 -11.30
N ILE A 174 -1.46 13.88 -10.99
CA ILE A 174 -2.36 13.00 -11.73
C ILE A 174 -3.55 12.59 -10.87
N ASP A 175 -4.67 12.29 -11.52
CA ASP A 175 -5.86 11.82 -10.83
C ASP A 175 -5.72 10.37 -10.34
N ARG A 176 -6.57 10.00 -9.37
CA ARG A 176 -6.55 8.68 -8.74
C ARG A 176 -6.72 7.53 -9.74
N ALA A 177 -7.61 7.68 -10.74
CA ALA A 177 -7.88 6.62 -11.69
C ALA A 177 -6.67 6.36 -12.59
N THR A 178 -6.03 7.43 -13.08
CA THR A 178 -4.79 7.36 -13.84
C THR A 178 -3.66 6.75 -13.01
N LYS A 179 -3.47 7.21 -11.75
CA LYS A 179 -2.47 6.66 -10.83
C LYS A 179 -2.70 5.16 -10.60
N ALA A 180 -3.93 4.71 -10.44
CA ALA A 180 -4.25 3.30 -10.20
C ALA A 180 -3.77 2.36 -11.31
N THR A 181 -3.68 2.84 -12.56
CA THR A 181 -3.22 2.01 -13.69
C THR A 181 -1.73 1.70 -13.68
N VAL A 182 -0.91 2.54 -13.04
CA VAL A 182 0.56 2.46 -13.07
C VAL A 182 1.21 2.28 -11.72
N SER A 183 0.49 2.58 -10.63
CA SER A 183 1.06 2.59 -9.27
C SER A 183 1.42 1.18 -8.79
N HIS A 184 2.32 1.15 -7.80
CA HIS A 184 2.70 -0.04 -7.04
C HIS A 184 1.47 -0.82 -6.52
N ARG A 185 0.51 -0.11 -5.89
CA ARG A 185 -0.72 -0.73 -5.34
C ARG A 185 -1.66 -1.23 -6.42
N GLY A 186 -1.87 -0.46 -7.49
CA GLY A 186 -2.68 -0.91 -8.62
C GLY A 186 -2.13 -2.19 -9.25
N LYS A 187 -0.80 -2.26 -9.46
CA LYS A 187 -0.12 -3.46 -9.95
C LYS A 187 -0.25 -4.63 -8.98
N ALA A 188 -0.09 -4.37 -7.66
CA ALA A 188 -0.20 -5.41 -6.64
C ALA A 188 -1.62 -5.99 -6.55
N LEU A 189 -2.65 -5.15 -6.59
CA LEU A 189 -4.05 -5.59 -6.61
C LEU A 189 -4.38 -6.42 -7.86
N LYS A 190 -3.90 -5.98 -9.02
CA LYS A 190 -4.03 -6.74 -10.27
C LYS A 190 -3.39 -8.12 -10.12
N LYS A 191 -2.14 -8.18 -9.65
CA LYS A 191 -1.42 -9.44 -9.46
C LYS A 191 -2.11 -10.36 -8.46
N LEU A 192 -2.61 -9.81 -7.34
CA LEU A 192 -3.36 -10.57 -6.36
C LEU A 192 -4.63 -11.18 -6.96
N SER A 193 -5.34 -10.45 -7.80
CA SER A 193 -6.54 -10.94 -8.49
C SER A 193 -6.25 -12.10 -9.46
N GLU A 194 -5.04 -12.17 -9.99
CA GLU A 194 -4.59 -13.26 -10.86
C GLU A 194 -4.25 -14.53 -10.07
N ILE A 195 -3.61 -14.41 -8.90
CA ILE A 195 -3.16 -15.57 -8.11
C ILE A 195 -4.22 -16.12 -7.16
N ALA A 196 -5.21 -15.30 -6.81
CA ALA A 196 -6.26 -15.68 -5.88
C ALA A 196 -7.69 -15.51 -6.48
N PRO A 197 -7.94 -15.91 -7.74
CA PRO A 197 -9.21 -15.63 -8.40
C PRO A 197 -10.39 -16.35 -7.75
N SER A 198 -10.19 -17.55 -7.19
CA SER A 198 -11.23 -18.34 -6.50
C SER A 198 -11.64 -17.76 -5.16
N LEU A 199 -10.79 -16.93 -4.55
CA LEU A 199 -11.06 -16.29 -3.26
C LEU A 199 -11.78 -14.97 -3.42
N LEU A 200 -11.49 -14.27 -4.52
CA LEU A 200 -12.05 -12.97 -4.84
C LEU A 200 -13.28 -13.07 -5.76
N ARG A 201 -13.50 -14.21 -6.40
CA ARG A 201 -14.73 -14.53 -7.12
C ARG A 201 -15.58 -15.43 -6.24
N CYS A 202 -16.80 -15.03 -6.00
CA CYS A 202 -17.79 -15.75 -5.20
C CYS A 202 -17.73 -17.25 -5.45
N GLY A 203 -17.70 -18.04 -4.38
CA GLY A 203 -17.72 -19.49 -4.47
C GLY A 203 -18.91 -20.00 -5.27
N ALA A 204 -18.67 -20.35 -6.51
CA ALA A 204 -19.45 -21.41 -7.10
C ALA A 204 -19.02 -22.69 -6.39
N LYS A 205 -19.88 -23.22 -5.51
CA LYS A 205 -19.75 -24.61 -5.11
C LYS A 205 -19.73 -25.45 -6.40
N PRO A 206 -18.89 -26.49 -6.44
CA PRO A 206 -18.94 -27.46 -7.52
C PRO A 206 -20.31 -28.13 -7.60
#